data_d14c376e13d183d841bcddef79721e42
#
_entry.id   d14c376e13d183d841bcddef79721e42
#
_cell.length_a   1.000
_cell.length_b   1.000
_cell.length_c   1.000
_cell.angle_alpha   90.00
_cell.angle_beta   90.00
_cell.angle_gamma   90.00
#
_symmetry.space_group_name_H-M   'P 1'
#
loop_
_entity.id
_entity.type
_entity.pdbx_description
1 polymer ?
#
loop_
_entity_poly.entity_id
_entity_poly.type
_entity_poly.pdbx_seq_one_letter_code
_entity_poly.pdbx_strand_id
1 'polypeptide(L)'
;MAGELLVWIGILICISQSAIFSGLNLAFFSLTRLRLEIEAESSNRHIAGKVLNMRKDSNFLLTTILWGNVGINVLLTLLSDSVMAGVLSFLFSTVIITLFGEIIPQAYFSRHALRMASLLSPVLRFYQFLLYPVAKPSALLLDYWLGKESAQFFQEDNIKLFIKRHIEDHASEIDHIEGTGAINFFTLDDMEVTQEGEELNSESIIRLPTVNSKVQFPEFANSPDDAFIQKINGSEEKWIIFTDENERPMLALDADGFIRSVLFANRTDAIEKYCHYPLVITDEKANLGILIKTMRGNADVHSDLPILRDLVLIWGPVHKRIITGADILGRLLSGI
;
A
#
# COMPACT_ATOMS: atom_id res chain seq x y z
N MET A 1 34.16 31.26 -45.82
CA MET A 1 33.06 32.00 -45.15
C MET A 1 31.75 31.25 -45.15
N ALA A 2 31.09 30.92 -46.29
CA ALA A 2 29.80 30.18 -46.22
C ALA A 2 29.92 28.77 -45.63
N GLY A 3 30.99 28.04 -45.92
CA GLY A 3 31.23 26.71 -45.38
C GLY A 3 31.49 26.71 -43.86
N GLU A 4 32.27 27.65 -43.38
CA GLU A 4 32.53 27.81 -41.94
C GLU A 4 31.27 28.18 -41.14
N LEU A 5 30.43 29.03 -41.71
CA LEU A 5 29.13 29.36 -41.09
C LEU A 5 28.24 28.14 -40.95
N LEU A 6 28.19 27.25 -41.95
CA LEU A 6 27.44 25.99 -41.88
C LEU A 6 27.97 25.06 -40.79
N VAL A 7 29.28 24.98 -40.59
CA VAL A 7 29.89 24.17 -39.52
C VAL A 7 29.49 24.71 -38.14
N TRP A 8 29.56 26.04 -37.95
CA TRP A 8 29.14 26.66 -36.68
C TRP A 8 27.66 26.45 -36.38
N ILE A 9 26.78 26.51 -37.40
CA ILE A 9 25.37 26.17 -37.25
C ILE A 9 25.22 24.69 -36.83
N GLY A 10 25.99 23.81 -37.48
CA GLY A 10 26.02 22.38 -37.12
C GLY A 10 26.43 22.14 -35.66
N ILE A 11 27.47 22.85 -35.21
CA ILE A 11 27.93 22.81 -33.80
C ILE A 11 26.79 23.22 -32.83
N LEU A 12 26.11 24.33 -33.11
CA LEU A 12 24.97 24.81 -32.28
C LEU A 12 23.83 23.80 -32.23
N ILE A 13 23.50 23.20 -33.38
CA ILE A 13 22.49 22.13 -33.44
C ILE A 13 22.93 20.93 -32.59
N CYS A 14 24.17 20.49 -32.72
CA CYS A 14 24.72 19.38 -31.95
C CYS A 14 24.69 19.67 -30.44
N ILE A 15 25.09 20.85 -29.99
CA ILE A 15 24.99 21.24 -28.56
C ILE A 15 23.56 21.18 -28.07
N SER A 16 22.60 21.71 -28.84
CA SER A 16 21.19 21.67 -28.50
C SER A 16 20.67 20.24 -28.39
N GLN A 17 21.01 19.34 -29.30
CA GLN A 17 20.62 17.95 -29.28
C GLN A 17 21.28 17.17 -28.14
N SER A 18 22.58 17.41 -27.89
CA SER A 18 23.30 16.85 -26.74
C SER A 18 22.60 17.21 -25.42
N ALA A 19 22.27 18.50 -25.27
CA ALA A 19 21.53 19.00 -24.11
C ALA A 19 20.17 18.30 -23.93
N ILE A 20 19.43 18.08 -25.02
CA ILE A 20 18.14 17.36 -25.01
C ILE A 20 18.32 15.90 -24.56
N PHE A 21 19.24 15.16 -25.18
CA PHE A 21 19.46 13.75 -24.83
C PHE A 21 19.96 13.58 -23.40
N SER A 22 20.95 14.36 -22.99
CA SER A 22 21.50 14.30 -21.65
C SER A 22 20.48 14.68 -20.57
N GLY A 23 19.71 15.74 -20.82
CA GLY A 23 18.63 16.16 -19.92
C GLY A 23 17.49 15.16 -19.85
N LEU A 24 17.06 14.59 -20.99
CA LEU A 24 16.00 13.59 -21.04
C LEU A 24 16.38 12.29 -20.34
N ASN A 25 17.63 11.89 -20.39
CA ASN A 25 18.10 10.74 -19.64
C ASN A 25 17.73 10.87 -18.17
N LEU A 26 18.09 11.99 -17.57
CA LEU A 26 17.79 12.24 -16.16
C LEU A 26 16.29 12.49 -15.93
N ALA A 27 15.61 13.23 -16.81
CA ALA A 27 14.18 13.51 -16.68
C ALA A 27 13.31 12.23 -16.67
N PHE A 28 13.60 11.27 -17.54
CA PHE A 28 12.84 10.02 -17.57
C PHE A 28 13.18 9.07 -16.43
N PHE A 29 14.44 8.96 -16.03
CA PHE A 29 14.89 7.93 -15.07
C PHE A 29 14.99 8.42 -13.62
N SER A 30 14.91 9.72 -13.34
CA SER A 30 14.76 10.25 -11.98
C SER A 30 13.36 10.07 -11.38
N LEU A 31 12.35 9.88 -12.22
CA LEU A 31 10.97 9.63 -11.78
C LEU A 31 10.75 8.14 -11.58
N THR A 32 10.30 7.75 -10.41
CA THR A 32 9.88 6.35 -10.19
C THR A 32 8.59 6.05 -10.95
N ARG A 33 8.40 4.80 -11.35
CA ARG A 33 7.18 4.38 -12.05
C ARG A 33 5.94 4.62 -11.20
N LEU A 34 6.02 4.32 -9.90
CA LEU A 34 4.93 4.56 -8.96
C LEU A 34 4.53 6.05 -8.92
N ARG A 35 5.50 6.96 -8.85
CA ARG A 35 5.22 8.40 -8.86
C ARG A 35 4.50 8.82 -10.14
N LEU A 36 4.89 8.26 -11.30
CA LEU A 36 4.21 8.53 -12.56
C LEU A 36 2.78 7.99 -12.59
N GLU A 37 2.52 6.82 -12.00
CA GLU A 37 1.20 6.22 -11.87
C GLU A 37 0.29 7.09 -10.98
N ILE A 38 0.78 7.53 -9.81
CA ILE A 38 0.06 8.46 -8.92
C ILE A 38 -0.25 9.79 -9.61
N GLU A 39 0.73 10.39 -10.29
CA GLU A 39 0.53 11.65 -11.05
C GLU A 39 -0.45 11.46 -12.23
N ALA A 40 -0.51 10.27 -12.82
CA ALA A 40 -1.45 9.95 -13.89
C ALA A 40 -2.90 9.80 -13.40
N GLU A 41 -3.11 9.52 -12.13
CA GLU A 41 -4.42 9.47 -11.48
C GLU A 41 -4.86 10.85 -10.94
N SER A 42 -3.92 11.75 -10.74
CA SER A 42 -4.12 13.11 -10.20
C SER A 42 -4.38 14.16 -11.31
N SER A 43 -4.25 15.44 -10.98
CA SER A 43 -4.45 16.59 -11.87
C SER A 43 -3.56 16.63 -13.13
N ASN A 44 -2.42 15.92 -13.12
CA ASN A 44 -1.43 15.89 -14.21
C ASN A 44 -1.61 14.70 -15.18
N ARG A 45 -2.77 14.09 -15.22
CA ARG A 45 -3.09 12.85 -15.96
C ARG A 45 -2.54 12.80 -17.38
N HIS A 46 -2.70 13.89 -18.17
CA HIS A 46 -2.26 13.92 -19.56
C HIS A 46 -0.73 13.94 -19.70
N ILE A 47 -0.05 14.67 -18.82
CA ILE A 47 1.41 14.83 -18.85
C ILE A 47 2.07 13.53 -18.38
N ALA A 48 1.66 13.01 -17.22
CA ALA A 48 2.20 11.77 -16.66
C ALA A 48 1.88 10.55 -17.52
N GLY A 49 0.68 10.48 -18.11
CA GLY A 49 0.28 9.40 -19.01
C GLY A 49 1.15 9.31 -20.27
N LYS A 50 1.59 10.45 -20.84
CA LYS A 50 2.55 10.45 -21.96
C LYS A 50 3.90 9.87 -21.58
N VAL A 51 4.44 10.29 -20.44
CA VAL A 51 5.74 9.83 -19.93
C VAL A 51 5.67 8.33 -19.58
N LEU A 52 4.61 7.90 -18.90
CA LEU A 52 4.38 6.51 -18.55
C LEU A 52 4.28 5.61 -19.80
N ASN A 53 3.60 6.09 -20.85
CA ASN A 53 3.49 5.33 -22.09
C ASN A 53 4.84 5.16 -22.80
N MET A 54 5.74 6.15 -22.71
CA MET A 54 7.09 6.04 -23.24
C MET A 54 7.98 5.10 -22.42
N ARG A 55 7.75 5.01 -21.11
CA ARG A 55 8.47 4.09 -20.21
C ARG A 55 8.00 2.64 -20.27
N LYS A 56 6.98 2.31 -21.04
CA LYS A 56 6.57 0.89 -21.23
C LYS A 56 7.69 0.03 -21.79
N ASP A 57 8.56 0.60 -22.62
CA ASP A 57 9.77 -0.04 -23.13
C ASP A 57 11.00 0.76 -22.66
N SER A 58 11.29 0.67 -21.35
CA SER A 58 12.33 1.46 -20.67
C SER A 58 13.71 1.24 -21.26
N ASN A 59 14.05 -0.02 -21.61
CA ASN A 59 15.35 -0.35 -22.16
C ASN A 59 15.50 0.21 -23.58
N PHE A 60 14.45 0.22 -24.41
CA PHE A 60 14.48 0.86 -25.71
C PHE A 60 14.54 2.38 -25.60
N LEU A 61 13.85 2.97 -24.65
CA LEU A 61 13.94 4.39 -24.34
C LEU A 61 15.37 4.78 -23.93
N LEU A 62 15.96 4.04 -22.99
CA LEU A 62 17.33 4.25 -22.50
C LEU A 62 18.35 4.16 -23.62
N THR A 63 18.33 3.08 -24.39
CA THR A 63 19.28 2.86 -25.47
C THR A 63 19.15 3.91 -26.58
N THR A 64 17.92 4.37 -26.89
CA THR A 64 17.72 5.47 -27.83
C THR A 64 18.39 6.75 -27.35
N ILE A 65 18.20 7.12 -26.08
CA ILE A 65 18.81 8.32 -25.50
C ILE A 65 20.32 8.20 -25.49
N LEU A 66 20.86 7.04 -25.10
CA LEU A 66 22.33 6.85 -25.04
C LEU A 66 22.99 6.85 -26.43
N TRP A 67 22.43 6.15 -27.41
CA TRP A 67 22.96 6.17 -28.79
C TRP A 67 22.84 7.56 -29.40
N GLY A 68 21.72 8.27 -29.14
CA GLY A 68 21.58 9.67 -29.59
C GLY A 68 22.60 10.59 -28.98
N ASN A 69 22.79 10.52 -27.66
CA ASN A 69 23.76 11.37 -26.94
C ASN A 69 25.20 11.14 -27.43
N VAL A 70 25.62 9.86 -27.48
CA VAL A 70 26.98 9.52 -27.95
C VAL A 70 27.17 9.93 -29.41
N GLY A 71 26.21 9.62 -30.29
CA GLY A 71 26.30 9.95 -31.71
C GLY A 71 26.41 11.46 -31.95
N ILE A 72 25.63 12.26 -31.26
CA ILE A 72 25.69 13.73 -31.37
C ILE A 72 26.99 14.29 -30.78
N ASN A 73 27.46 13.75 -29.65
CA ASN A 73 28.73 14.23 -29.06
C ASN A 73 29.94 13.92 -29.93
N VAL A 74 29.98 12.75 -30.59
CA VAL A 74 31.01 12.40 -31.57
C VAL A 74 30.93 13.32 -32.79
N LEU A 75 29.72 13.57 -33.32
CA LEU A 75 29.53 14.51 -34.45
C LEU A 75 29.96 15.91 -34.08
N LEU A 76 29.65 16.39 -32.88
CA LEU A 76 30.11 17.70 -32.39
C LEU A 76 31.64 17.80 -32.36
N THR A 77 32.30 16.75 -31.88
CA THR A 77 33.76 16.70 -31.84
C THR A 77 34.38 16.75 -33.24
N LEU A 78 33.82 15.98 -34.19
CA LEU A 78 34.27 16.00 -35.59
C LEU A 78 34.08 17.36 -36.27
N LEU A 79 32.92 18.00 -36.03
CA LEU A 79 32.67 19.35 -36.56
C LEU A 79 33.60 20.39 -35.93
N SER A 80 33.88 20.28 -34.63
CA SER A 80 34.83 21.18 -33.95
C SER A 80 36.26 21.05 -34.51
N ASP A 81 36.69 19.82 -34.84
CA ASP A 81 38.01 19.56 -35.42
C ASP A 81 38.15 20.14 -36.83
N SER A 82 37.03 20.27 -37.57
CA SER A 82 37.06 20.89 -38.89
C SER A 82 37.29 22.42 -38.87
N VAL A 83 37.05 23.07 -37.73
CA VAL A 83 37.21 24.54 -37.56
C VAL A 83 38.41 24.88 -36.69
N MET A 84 38.72 24.05 -35.72
CA MET A 84 39.84 24.20 -34.79
C MET A 84 40.63 22.91 -34.77
N ALA A 85 41.95 22.99 -34.98
CA ALA A 85 42.79 21.80 -35.07
C ALA A 85 43.38 21.37 -33.73
N GLY A 86 43.47 20.04 -33.52
CA GLY A 86 44.26 19.42 -32.47
C GLY A 86 43.77 19.67 -31.06
N VAL A 87 44.65 20.02 -30.13
CA VAL A 87 44.38 20.17 -28.71
C VAL A 87 43.32 21.24 -28.43
N LEU A 88 43.25 22.29 -29.20
CA LEU A 88 42.29 23.37 -29.02
C LEU A 88 40.86 22.88 -29.31
N SER A 89 40.63 22.07 -30.35
CA SER A 89 39.37 21.44 -30.69
C SER A 89 38.91 20.48 -29.57
N PHE A 90 39.84 19.67 -29.03
CA PHE A 90 39.57 18.76 -27.94
C PHE A 90 39.12 19.51 -26.67
N LEU A 91 39.85 20.54 -26.25
CA LEU A 91 39.50 21.35 -25.08
C LEU A 91 38.17 22.06 -25.26
N PHE A 92 37.94 22.68 -26.42
CA PHE A 92 36.68 23.34 -26.74
C PHE A 92 35.52 22.36 -26.69
N SER A 93 35.61 21.24 -27.40
CA SER A 93 34.56 20.22 -27.41
C SER A 93 34.27 19.68 -26.02
N THR A 94 35.31 19.34 -25.26
CA THR A 94 35.19 18.82 -23.92
C THR A 94 34.45 19.80 -22.99
N VAL A 95 34.85 21.07 -22.97
CA VAL A 95 34.25 22.09 -22.12
C VAL A 95 32.77 22.34 -22.53
N ILE A 96 32.54 22.51 -23.84
CA ILE A 96 31.19 22.79 -24.36
C ILE A 96 30.24 21.62 -24.14
N ILE A 97 30.64 20.38 -24.46
CA ILE A 97 29.84 19.21 -24.25
C ILE A 97 29.53 19.05 -22.76
N THR A 98 30.55 19.08 -21.91
CA THR A 98 30.38 18.86 -20.49
C THR A 98 29.48 19.91 -19.84
N LEU A 99 29.73 21.20 -20.11
CA LEU A 99 29.00 22.26 -19.43
C LEU A 99 27.60 22.49 -20.03
N PHE A 100 27.51 22.67 -21.35
CA PHE A 100 26.27 23.03 -22.03
C PHE A 100 25.49 21.83 -22.57
N GLY A 101 26.17 20.73 -22.89
CA GLY A 101 25.56 19.50 -23.36
C GLY A 101 25.12 18.57 -22.23
N GLU A 102 25.75 18.64 -21.05
CA GLU A 102 25.46 17.70 -19.97
C GLU A 102 25.08 18.37 -18.64
N ILE A 103 25.99 19.08 -17.95
CA ILE A 103 25.77 19.54 -16.57
C ILE A 103 24.53 20.44 -16.46
N ILE A 104 24.48 21.52 -17.25
CA ILE A 104 23.39 22.49 -17.17
C ILE A 104 22.03 21.86 -17.54
N PRO A 105 21.92 21.12 -18.66
CA PRO A 105 20.67 20.46 -19.02
C PRO A 105 20.21 19.43 -17.98
N GLN A 106 21.11 18.59 -17.49
CA GLN A 106 20.79 17.60 -16.45
C GLN A 106 20.28 18.26 -15.17
N ALA A 107 20.94 19.31 -14.70
CA ALA A 107 20.55 20.06 -13.53
C ALA A 107 19.16 20.71 -13.67
N TYR A 108 18.85 21.24 -14.85
CA TYR A 108 17.55 21.85 -15.13
C TYR A 108 16.45 20.80 -15.30
N PHE A 109 16.70 19.75 -16.08
CA PHE A 109 15.71 18.72 -16.40
C PHE A 109 15.38 17.86 -15.18
N SER A 110 16.31 17.59 -14.28
CA SER A 110 16.05 16.87 -13.04
C SER A 110 15.04 17.57 -12.13
N ARG A 111 15.11 18.90 -12.09
CA ARG A 111 14.17 19.73 -11.29
C ARG A 111 12.79 19.85 -11.94
N HIS A 112 12.68 19.70 -13.27
CA HIS A 112 11.44 19.84 -14.04
C HIS A 112 11.13 18.57 -14.83
N ALA A 113 11.46 17.40 -14.26
CA ALA A 113 11.53 16.12 -14.96
C ALA A 113 10.24 15.76 -15.71
N LEU A 114 9.09 15.79 -15.05
CA LEU A 114 7.81 15.42 -15.65
C LEU A 114 7.42 16.32 -16.82
N ARG A 115 7.59 17.63 -16.65
CA ARG A 115 7.26 18.63 -17.67
C ARG A 115 8.16 18.51 -18.90
N MET A 116 9.47 18.38 -18.68
CA MET A 116 10.45 18.28 -19.77
C MET A 116 10.35 16.96 -20.53
N ALA A 117 10.18 15.83 -19.82
CA ALA A 117 9.96 14.53 -20.43
C ALA A 117 8.69 14.53 -21.32
N SER A 118 7.60 15.13 -20.85
CA SER A 118 6.35 15.21 -21.62
C SER A 118 6.48 16.16 -22.83
N LEU A 119 7.11 17.32 -22.66
CA LEU A 119 7.29 18.32 -23.73
C LEU A 119 8.14 17.79 -24.88
N LEU A 120 9.23 17.10 -24.56
CA LEU A 120 10.19 16.57 -25.53
C LEU A 120 9.89 15.13 -25.99
N SER A 121 8.83 14.52 -25.51
CA SER A 121 8.37 13.20 -25.98
C SER A 121 8.24 13.07 -27.49
N PRO A 122 7.70 14.06 -28.25
CA PRO A 122 7.63 13.95 -29.72
C PRO A 122 9.01 13.90 -30.36
N VAL A 123 9.96 14.69 -29.86
CA VAL A 123 11.37 14.71 -30.35
C VAL A 123 12.00 13.35 -30.12
N LEU A 124 11.80 12.79 -28.94
CA LEU A 124 12.36 11.49 -28.59
C LEU A 124 11.74 10.35 -29.43
N ARG A 125 10.44 10.41 -29.74
CA ARG A 125 9.80 9.43 -30.64
C ARG A 125 10.38 9.49 -32.05
N PHE A 126 10.71 10.67 -32.55
CA PHE A 126 11.41 10.82 -33.83
C PHE A 126 12.77 10.11 -33.77
N TYR A 127 13.53 10.31 -32.72
CA TYR A 127 14.81 9.63 -32.54
C TYR A 127 14.67 8.12 -32.30
N GLN A 128 13.63 7.67 -31.63
CA GLN A 128 13.34 6.23 -31.52
C GLN A 128 13.13 5.59 -32.89
N PHE A 129 12.47 6.29 -33.81
CA PHE A 129 12.31 5.82 -35.18
C PHE A 129 13.63 5.83 -35.94
N LEU A 130 14.39 6.93 -35.87
CA LEU A 130 15.67 7.10 -36.59
C LEU A 130 16.71 6.09 -36.10
N LEU A 131 16.86 5.92 -34.80
CA LEU A 131 17.86 5.04 -34.18
C LEU A 131 17.39 3.60 -33.95
N TYR A 132 16.18 3.28 -34.42
CA TYR A 132 15.60 1.93 -34.25
C TYR A 132 16.56 0.78 -34.63
N PRO A 133 17.32 0.84 -35.74
CA PRO A 133 18.21 -0.25 -36.16
C PRO A 133 19.31 -0.58 -35.15
N VAL A 134 19.78 0.38 -34.36
CA VAL A 134 20.86 0.22 -33.37
C VAL A 134 20.32 0.18 -31.93
N ALA A 135 19.33 1.00 -31.61
CA ALA A 135 18.80 1.10 -30.25
C ALA A 135 17.95 -0.14 -29.89
N LYS A 136 17.12 -0.67 -30.82
CA LYS A 136 16.27 -1.82 -30.53
C LYS A 136 17.04 -3.12 -30.27
N PRO A 137 18.05 -3.50 -31.06
CA PRO A 137 18.91 -4.65 -30.73
C PRO A 137 19.62 -4.49 -29.38
N SER A 138 20.12 -3.28 -29.08
CA SER A 138 20.74 -2.99 -27.77
C SER A 138 19.75 -3.13 -26.63
N ALA A 139 18.51 -2.69 -26.80
CA ALA A 139 17.45 -2.87 -25.81
C ALA A 139 17.08 -4.33 -25.57
N LEU A 140 16.99 -5.13 -26.63
CA LEU A 140 16.72 -6.55 -26.51
C LEU A 140 17.85 -7.30 -25.78
N LEU A 141 19.10 -6.88 -25.98
CA LEU A 141 20.24 -7.42 -25.22
C LEU A 141 20.10 -7.08 -23.72
N LEU A 142 19.71 -5.84 -23.38
CA LEU A 142 19.47 -5.44 -22.01
C LEU A 142 18.27 -6.18 -21.40
N ASP A 143 17.17 -6.35 -22.14
CA ASP A 143 16.01 -7.12 -21.70
C ASP A 143 16.38 -8.57 -21.37
N TYR A 144 17.25 -9.17 -22.16
CA TYR A 144 17.74 -10.54 -21.96
C TYR A 144 18.65 -10.65 -20.72
N TRP A 145 19.53 -9.66 -20.51
CA TRP A 145 20.53 -9.70 -19.45
C TRP A 145 19.98 -9.19 -18.11
N LEU A 146 19.29 -8.06 -18.10
CA LEU A 146 18.81 -7.38 -16.88
C LEU A 146 17.30 -7.60 -16.62
N GLY A 147 16.56 -8.07 -17.63
CA GLY A 147 15.11 -8.14 -17.56
C GLY A 147 14.43 -6.81 -17.88
N LYS A 148 13.11 -6.84 -17.97
CA LYS A 148 12.29 -5.65 -18.14
C LYS A 148 12.12 -4.94 -16.80
N GLU A 149 12.04 -3.62 -16.82
CA GLU A 149 11.73 -2.82 -15.65
C GLU A 149 10.37 -3.27 -15.07
N SER A 150 10.40 -3.95 -13.93
CA SER A 150 9.18 -4.32 -13.19
C SER A 150 8.79 -3.19 -12.23
N ALA A 151 7.50 -3.03 -11.98
CA ALA A 151 7.05 -2.18 -10.90
C ALA A 151 7.60 -2.74 -9.59
N GLN A 152 8.44 -1.98 -8.91
CA GLN A 152 8.86 -2.32 -7.54
C GLN A 152 7.69 -2.00 -6.63
N PHE A 153 6.97 -3.03 -6.19
CA PHE A 153 6.00 -2.88 -5.10
C PHE A 153 6.79 -2.64 -3.81
N PHE A 154 6.37 -1.65 -3.05
CA PHE A 154 6.92 -1.46 -1.71
C PHE A 154 6.53 -2.66 -0.84
N GLN A 155 7.52 -3.25 -0.18
CA GLN A 155 7.25 -4.17 0.91
C GLN A 155 6.56 -3.40 2.04
N GLU A 156 5.68 -4.04 2.75
CA GLU A 156 4.87 -3.44 3.81
C GLU A 156 5.72 -2.71 4.84
N ASP A 157 6.85 -3.29 5.24
CA ASP A 157 7.81 -2.68 6.16
C ASP A 157 8.34 -1.33 5.66
N ASN A 158 8.54 -1.20 4.34
CA ASN A 158 8.96 0.06 3.74
C ASN A 158 7.84 1.11 3.79
N ILE A 159 6.58 0.68 3.67
CA ILE A 159 5.42 1.58 3.80
C ILE A 159 5.29 2.05 5.24
N LYS A 160 5.40 1.14 6.23
CA LYS A 160 5.41 1.47 7.67
C LYS A 160 6.52 2.48 8.00
N LEU A 161 7.73 2.24 7.49
CA LEU A 161 8.88 3.15 7.69
C LEU A 161 8.67 4.51 7.02
N PHE A 162 8.08 4.54 5.82
CA PHE A 162 7.75 5.76 5.10
C PHE A 162 6.74 6.60 5.89
N ILE A 163 5.65 6.00 6.36
CA ILE A 163 4.63 6.67 7.19
C ILE A 163 5.26 7.20 8.48
N LYS A 164 6.07 6.38 9.17
CA LYS A 164 6.76 6.79 10.40
C LYS A 164 7.62 8.03 10.20
N ARG A 165 8.39 8.09 9.11
CA ARG A 165 9.21 9.27 8.78
C ARG A 165 8.38 10.50 8.46
N HIS A 166 7.19 10.32 7.84
CA HIS A 166 6.30 11.44 7.57
C HIS A 166 5.66 11.98 8.84
N ILE A 167 5.34 11.14 9.82
CA ILE A 167 4.84 11.58 11.13
C ILE A 167 5.89 12.44 11.87
N GLU A 168 7.18 12.10 11.71
CA GLU A 168 8.30 12.82 12.35
C GLU A 168 8.61 14.17 11.66
N ASP A 169 8.16 14.37 10.41
CA ASP A 169 8.44 15.59 9.63
C ASP A 169 7.30 16.61 9.78
N HIS A 170 7.58 17.73 10.42
CA HIS A 170 6.62 18.84 10.61
C HIS A 170 6.10 19.48 9.31
N ALA A 171 6.73 19.20 8.16
CA ALA A 171 6.28 19.68 6.86
C ALA A 171 5.34 18.68 6.15
N SER A 172 5.05 17.53 6.77
CA SER A 172 4.16 16.51 6.25
C SER A 172 2.69 16.91 6.43
N GLU A 173 1.86 16.54 5.45
CA GLU A 173 0.39 16.66 5.53
C GLU A 173 -0.24 15.53 6.37
N ILE A 174 0.51 14.46 6.69
CA ILE A 174 0.03 13.33 7.51
C ILE A 174 0.14 13.72 8.98
N ASP A 175 -1.00 13.83 9.65
CA ASP A 175 -1.03 14.07 11.09
C ASP A 175 -0.57 12.82 11.87
N HIS A 176 -0.10 13.05 13.10
CA HIS A 176 0.35 12.00 14.02
C HIS A 176 -0.72 10.94 14.26
N ILE A 177 -1.97 11.35 14.43
CA ILE A 177 -3.13 10.46 14.62
C ILE A 177 -3.35 9.55 13.41
N GLU A 178 -3.38 10.14 12.22
CA GLU A 178 -3.61 9.41 10.97
C GLU A 178 -2.50 8.40 10.69
N GLY A 179 -1.25 8.85 10.83
CA GLY A 179 -0.10 8.00 10.57
C GLY A 179 0.05 6.86 11.57
N THR A 180 -0.16 7.13 12.87
CA THR A 180 -0.10 6.11 13.92
C THR A 180 -1.22 5.10 13.73
N GLY A 181 -2.45 5.53 13.43
CA GLY A 181 -3.57 4.65 13.13
C GLY A 181 -3.30 3.75 11.93
N ALA A 182 -2.68 4.28 10.88
CA ALA A 182 -2.30 3.48 9.70
C ALA A 182 -1.25 2.41 10.04
N ILE A 183 -0.22 2.75 10.83
CA ILE A 183 0.80 1.79 11.29
C ILE A 183 0.17 0.71 12.18
N ASN A 184 -0.73 1.09 13.10
CA ASN A 184 -1.44 0.17 13.96
C ASN A 184 -2.28 -0.82 13.15
N PHE A 185 -2.95 -0.34 12.07
CA PHE A 185 -3.72 -1.21 11.19
C PHE A 185 -2.86 -2.26 10.49
N PHE A 186 -1.70 -1.89 9.94
CA PHE A 186 -0.75 -2.83 9.35
C PHE A 186 -0.23 -3.85 10.38
N THR A 187 0.02 -3.39 11.61
CA THR A 187 0.48 -4.28 12.69
C THR A 187 -0.61 -5.26 13.11
N LEU A 188 -1.86 -4.80 13.15
CA LEU A 188 -3.01 -5.62 13.49
C LEU A 188 -3.25 -6.74 12.47
N ASP A 189 -3.02 -6.48 11.17
CA ASP A 189 -3.21 -7.46 10.10
C ASP A 189 -2.29 -8.68 10.24
N ASP A 190 -1.08 -8.47 10.75
CA ASP A 190 -0.06 -9.50 10.96
C ASP A 190 -0.12 -10.20 12.32
N MET A 191 -0.89 -9.66 13.28
CA MET A 191 -0.93 -10.15 14.65
C MET A 191 -1.69 -11.48 14.75
N GLU A 192 -1.18 -12.43 15.55
CA GLU A 192 -1.90 -13.67 15.85
C GLU A 192 -3.13 -13.39 16.72
N VAL A 193 -4.23 -14.09 16.46
CA VAL A 193 -5.50 -13.94 17.19
C VAL A 193 -5.38 -14.19 18.69
N THR A 194 -4.42 -15.00 19.12
CA THR A 194 -4.15 -15.30 20.53
C THR A 194 -3.55 -14.14 21.33
N GLN A 195 -3.06 -13.10 20.64
CA GLN A 195 -2.46 -11.93 21.27
C GLN A 195 -3.48 -10.82 21.57
N GLU A 196 -4.75 -11.03 21.19
CA GLU A 196 -5.80 -10.03 21.37
C GLU A 196 -6.99 -10.59 22.14
N GLY A 197 -7.84 -9.68 22.65
CA GLY A 197 -9.04 -10.02 23.43
C GLY A 197 -8.74 -10.53 24.85
N GLU A 198 -9.78 -10.98 25.51
CA GLU A 198 -9.74 -11.47 26.90
C GLU A 198 -9.78 -12.99 26.95
N GLU A 199 -9.05 -13.58 27.90
CA GLU A 199 -9.09 -15.02 28.14
C GLU A 199 -10.39 -15.38 28.86
N LEU A 200 -11.08 -16.42 28.37
CA LEU A 200 -12.33 -16.87 28.96
C LEU A 200 -12.10 -17.65 30.24
N ASN A 201 -12.75 -17.21 31.32
CA ASN A 201 -12.81 -17.96 32.55
C ASN A 201 -13.64 -19.25 32.36
N SER A 202 -13.23 -20.37 32.94
CA SER A 202 -13.97 -21.63 32.91
C SER A 202 -15.39 -21.51 33.48
N GLU A 203 -15.61 -20.60 34.42
CA GLU A 203 -16.91 -20.34 35.01
C GLU A 203 -17.87 -19.58 34.09
N SER A 204 -17.34 -18.88 33.09
CA SER A 204 -18.12 -18.21 32.03
C SER A 204 -18.57 -19.15 30.91
N ILE A 205 -18.14 -20.41 30.94
CA ILE A 205 -18.51 -21.41 29.94
C ILE A 205 -19.59 -22.33 30.53
N ILE A 206 -20.79 -22.23 30.01
CA ILE A 206 -21.94 -23.02 30.52
C ILE A 206 -22.41 -24.02 29.45
N ARG A 207 -22.35 -25.30 29.78
CA ARG A 207 -22.88 -26.37 28.93
C ARG A 207 -24.38 -26.48 29.07
N LEU A 208 -25.11 -26.45 27.94
CA LEU A 208 -26.56 -26.59 27.88
C LEU A 208 -26.96 -27.65 26.85
N PRO A 209 -28.09 -28.36 27.05
CA PRO A 209 -28.60 -29.31 26.08
C PRO A 209 -29.00 -28.58 24.78
N THR A 210 -28.87 -29.27 23.65
CA THR A 210 -29.25 -28.74 22.35
C THR A 210 -30.28 -29.65 21.67
N VAL A 211 -31.32 -29.03 21.09
CA VAL A 211 -32.32 -29.72 20.28
C VAL A 211 -32.41 -29.03 18.94
N ASN A 212 -32.25 -29.77 17.84
CA ASN A 212 -32.27 -29.24 16.48
C ASN A 212 -31.27 -28.05 16.29
N SER A 213 -30.07 -28.17 16.83
CA SER A 213 -29.01 -27.13 16.79
C SER A 213 -29.39 -25.82 17.50
N LYS A 214 -30.39 -25.84 18.37
CA LYS A 214 -30.77 -24.71 19.24
C LYS A 214 -30.49 -25.03 20.69
N VAL A 215 -29.89 -24.10 21.40
CA VAL A 215 -29.62 -24.21 22.83
C VAL A 215 -30.98 -24.22 23.58
N GLN A 216 -31.13 -25.13 24.50
CA GLN A 216 -32.30 -25.21 25.38
C GLN A 216 -31.94 -24.55 26.71
N PHE A 217 -32.53 -23.39 26.98
CA PHE A 217 -32.35 -22.71 28.25
C PHE A 217 -33.20 -23.35 29.34
N PRO A 218 -32.71 -23.48 30.58
CA PRO A 218 -33.53 -23.92 31.69
C PRO A 218 -34.63 -22.90 31.99
N GLU A 219 -35.71 -23.36 32.60
CA GLU A 219 -36.70 -22.44 33.18
C GLU A 219 -36.05 -21.70 34.36
N PHE A 220 -36.20 -20.40 34.42
CA PHE A 220 -35.67 -19.54 35.47
C PHE A 220 -36.71 -18.53 35.95
N ALA A 221 -36.62 -18.17 37.22
CA ALA A 221 -37.44 -17.13 37.82
C ALA A 221 -36.76 -15.77 37.73
N ASN A 222 -37.51 -14.67 37.60
CA ASN A 222 -36.98 -13.31 37.64
C ASN A 222 -36.62 -12.91 39.08
N SER A 223 -35.70 -13.63 39.68
CA SER A 223 -35.26 -13.45 41.07
C SER A 223 -33.74 -13.55 41.16
N PRO A 224 -33.11 -12.75 42.02
CA PRO A 224 -31.67 -12.88 42.27
C PRO A 224 -31.31 -14.21 42.96
N ASP A 225 -32.29 -14.93 43.55
CA ASP A 225 -32.08 -16.23 44.20
C ASP A 225 -32.21 -17.41 43.23
N ASP A 226 -32.55 -17.17 41.96
CA ASP A 226 -32.64 -18.23 40.96
C ASP A 226 -31.24 -18.80 40.63
N ALA A 227 -31.17 -20.13 40.60
CA ALA A 227 -29.89 -20.83 40.44
C ALA A 227 -29.19 -20.56 39.09
N PHE A 228 -29.98 -20.36 38.02
CA PHE A 228 -29.41 -20.05 36.69
C PHE A 228 -28.89 -18.63 36.64
N ILE A 229 -29.63 -17.67 37.23
CA ILE A 229 -29.22 -16.28 37.36
C ILE A 229 -27.97 -16.16 38.23
N GLN A 230 -27.91 -16.86 39.36
CA GLN A 230 -26.74 -16.89 40.22
C GLN A 230 -25.54 -17.50 39.53
N LYS A 231 -25.72 -18.53 38.69
CA LYS A 231 -24.61 -19.11 37.93
C LYS A 231 -24.04 -18.15 36.91
N ILE A 232 -24.88 -17.37 36.21
CA ILE A 232 -24.44 -16.34 35.29
C ILE A 232 -23.72 -15.22 36.03
N ASN A 233 -24.32 -14.71 37.11
CA ASN A 233 -23.73 -13.61 37.90
C ASN A 233 -22.44 -14.02 38.61
N GLY A 234 -22.33 -15.29 39.04
CA GLY A 234 -21.17 -15.80 39.78
C GLY A 234 -19.89 -15.96 38.95
N SER A 235 -19.98 -15.90 37.63
CA SER A 235 -18.81 -15.86 36.75
C SER A 235 -18.09 -14.53 36.81
N GLU A 236 -18.76 -13.45 37.21
CA GLU A 236 -18.27 -12.06 37.22
C GLU A 236 -17.79 -11.56 35.85
N GLU A 237 -18.16 -12.27 34.77
CA GLU A 237 -17.73 -11.99 33.41
C GLU A 237 -18.87 -11.36 32.60
N LYS A 238 -18.50 -10.43 31.70
CA LYS A 238 -19.50 -9.80 30.82
C LYS A 238 -20.08 -10.78 29.80
N TRP A 239 -19.29 -11.73 29.34
CA TRP A 239 -19.68 -12.67 28.31
C TRP A 239 -19.75 -14.10 28.82
N ILE A 240 -20.93 -14.70 28.72
CA ILE A 240 -21.17 -16.13 29.04
C ILE A 240 -21.28 -16.90 27.75
N ILE A 241 -20.46 -17.95 27.62
CA ILE A 241 -20.45 -18.78 26.41
C ILE A 241 -21.26 -20.03 26.66
N PHE A 242 -22.34 -20.20 25.90
CA PHE A 242 -23.11 -21.43 25.91
C PHE A 242 -22.53 -22.43 24.90
N THR A 243 -22.24 -23.63 25.38
CA THR A 243 -21.75 -24.74 24.57
C THR A 243 -22.73 -25.87 24.49
N ASP A 244 -22.62 -26.68 23.43
CA ASP A 244 -23.35 -27.96 23.32
C ASP A 244 -22.71 -29.04 24.20
N GLU A 245 -23.26 -30.27 24.12
CA GLU A 245 -22.76 -31.43 24.84
C GLU A 245 -21.33 -31.84 24.43
N ASN A 246 -20.89 -31.44 23.25
CA ASN A 246 -19.55 -31.69 22.70
C ASN A 246 -18.60 -30.53 22.94
N GLU A 247 -18.95 -29.59 23.83
CA GLU A 247 -18.15 -28.37 24.12
C GLU A 247 -17.97 -27.43 22.92
N ARG A 248 -18.82 -27.48 21.92
CA ARG A 248 -18.80 -26.52 20.81
C ARG A 248 -19.54 -25.25 21.20
N PRO A 249 -18.93 -24.05 21.02
CA PRO A 249 -19.61 -22.82 21.36
C PRO A 249 -20.75 -22.54 20.38
N MET A 250 -21.90 -22.22 20.95
CA MET A 250 -23.13 -21.98 20.19
C MET A 250 -23.58 -20.52 20.23
N LEU A 251 -23.57 -19.94 21.44
CA LEU A 251 -24.05 -18.58 21.70
C LEU A 251 -23.13 -17.89 22.72
N ALA A 252 -23.05 -16.58 22.63
CA ALA A 252 -22.45 -15.71 23.64
C ALA A 252 -23.55 -14.81 24.23
N LEU A 253 -23.73 -14.81 25.53
CA LEU A 253 -24.72 -13.99 26.25
C LEU A 253 -24.03 -12.73 26.80
N ASP A 254 -24.62 -11.55 26.56
CA ASP A 254 -24.33 -10.34 27.34
C ASP A 254 -24.96 -10.47 28.73
N ALA A 255 -24.15 -10.88 29.70
CA ALA A 255 -24.61 -11.16 31.06
C ALA A 255 -25.15 -9.90 31.76
N ASP A 256 -24.48 -8.76 31.57
CA ASP A 256 -24.87 -7.49 32.21
C ASP A 256 -26.24 -7.03 31.69
N GLY A 257 -26.41 -7.04 30.38
CA GLY A 257 -27.69 -6.69 29.75
C GLY A 257 -28.83 -7.61 30.17
N PHE A 258 -28.55 -8.92 30.17
CA PHE A 258 -29.54 -9.94 30.56
C PHE A 258 -29.94 -9.81 32.04
N ILE A 259 -28.97 -9.81 32.97
CA ILE A 259 -29.25 -9.72 34.42
C ILE A 259 -30.00 -8.42 34.74
N ARG A 260 -29.59 -7.29 34.17
CA ARG A 260 -30.30 -6.02 34.36
C ARG A 260 -31.74 -6.08 33.89
N SER A 261 -32.00 -6.71 32.75
CA SER A 261 -33.36 -6.87 32.22
C SER A 261 -34.23 -7.76 33.12
N VAL A 262 -33.71 -8.91 33.54
CA VAL A 262 -34.41 -9.88 34.38
C VAL A 262 -34.77 -9.29 35.73
N LEU A 263 -33.84 -8.58 36.39
CA LEU A 263 -34.03 -8.12 37.76
C LEU A 263 -34.77 -6.79 37.86
N PHE A 264 -34.70 -5.89 36.86
CA PHE A 264 -35.20 -4.53 37.00
C PHE A 264 -36.27 -4.11 35.99
N ALA A 265 -36.38 -4.80 34.83
CA ALA A 265 -37.29 -4.35 33.78
C ALA A 265 -38.72 -4.97 33.92
N ASN A 266 -38.96 -5.89 34.83
CA ASN A 266 -40.24 -6.64 34.97
C ASN A 266 -40.74 -7.25 33.65
N ARG A 267 -39.84 -7.49 32.71
CA ARG A 267 -40.13 -8.03 31.39
C ARG A 267 -39.49 -9.40 31.28
N THR A 268 -40.28 -10.38 30.94
CA THR A 268 -39.82 -11.69 30.45
C THR A 268 -39.38 -11.58 28.99
N ASP A 269 -38.43 -10.69 28.71
CA ASP A 269 -37.79 -10.71 27.40
C ASP A 269 -37.03 -12.03 27.28
N ALA A 270 -37.17 -12.69 26.15
CA ALA A 270 -36.50 -13.98 25.91
C ALA A 270 -34.99 -13.77 26.01
N ILE A 271 -34.26 -14.66 26.66
CA ILE A 271 -32.80 -14.64 26.85
C ILE A 271 -32.07 -14.50 25.51
N GLU A 272 -32.66 -15.03 24.45
CA GLU A 272 -32.10 -14.96 23.08
C GLU A 272 -31.88 -13.53 22.60
N LYS A 273 -32.59 -12.55 23.13
CA LYS A 273 -32.40 -11.12 22.79
C LYS A 273 -31.03 -10.59 23.21
N TYR A 274 -30.45 -11.20 24.24
CA TYR A 274 -29.13 -10.82 24.77
C TYR A 274 -28.03 -11.78 24.28
N CYS A 275 -28.38 -12.74 23.42
CA CYS A 275 -27.46 -13.71 22.86
C CYS A 275 -26.93 -13.23 21.48
N HIS A 276 -25.64 -13.38 21.28
CA HIS A 276 -24.95 -13.15 20.03
C HIS A 276 -24.48 -14.46 19.41
N TYR A 277 -24.43 -14.53 18.08
CA TYR A 277 -23.84 -15.66 17.36
C TYR A 277 -22.38 -15.35 17.08
N PRO A 278 -21.43 -15.89 17.86
CA PRO A 278 -20.02 -15.55 17.70
C PRO A 278 -19.45 -16.19 16.44
N LEU A 279 -18.44 -15.53 15.85
CA LEU A 279 -17.58 -16.16 14.87
C LEU A 279 -16.57 -17.03 15.61
N VAL A 280 -16.59 -18.35 15.38
CA VAL A 280 -15.70 -19.29 16.07
C VAL A 280 -14.48 -19.59 15.22
N ILE A 281 -13.27 -19.40 15.77
CA ILE A 281 -11.98 -19.71 15.15
C ILE A 281 -11.30 -20.77 16.00
N THR A 282 -10.93 -21.87 15.39
CA THR A 282 -10.23 -22.99 16.04
C THR A 282 -8.73 -22.98 15.81
N ASP A 283 -8.27 -22.23 14.80
CA ASP A 283 -6.86 -22.07 14.50
C ASP A 283 -6.26 -20.93 15.32
N GLU A 284 -5.49 -21.28 16.35
CA GLU A 284 -4.84 -20.32 17.25
C GLU A 284 -3.73 -19.49 16.56
N LYS A 285 -3.25 -19.93 15.39
CA LYS A 285 -2.21 -19.23 14.62
C LYS A 285 -2.80 -18.35 13.51
N ALA A 286 -4.11 -18.26 13.42
CA ALA A 286 -4.75 -17.36 12.47
C ALA A 286 -4.38 -15.90 12.76
N ASN A 287 -4.23 -15.09 11.72
CA ASN A 287 -3.96 -13.66 11.86
C ASN A 287 -5.26 -12.86 12.00
N LEU A 288 -5.22 -11.78 12.78
CA LEU A 288 -6.35 -10.87 12.98
C LEU A 288 -6.87 -10.26 11.67
N GLY A 289 -6.01 -10.07 10.67
CA GLY A 289 -6.42 -9.57 9.36
C GLY A 289 -7.42 -10.47 8.64
N ILE A 290 -7.28 -11.79 8.75
CA ILE A 290 -8.24 -12.76 8.20
C ILE A 290 -9.58 -12.63 8.92
N LEU A 291 -9.55 -12.43 10.24
CA LEU A 291 -10.71 -12.25 11.09
C LEU A 291 -11.48 -10.99 10.72
N ILE A 292 -10.83 -9.85 10.58
CA ILE A 292 -11.45 -8.58 10.19
C ILE A 292 -12.11 -8.69 8.81
N LYS A 293 -11.46 -9.36 7.85
CA LYS A 293 -12.04 -9.64 6.53
C LYS A 293 -13.29 -10.51 6.61
N THR A 294 -13.29 -11.52 7.49
CA THR A 294 -14.43 -12.44 7.69
C THR A 294 -15.59 -11.73 8.38
N MET A 295 -15.32 -10.88 9.36
CA MET A 295 -16.35 -10.04 10.01
C MET A 295 -17.05 -9.11 9.01
N ARG A 296 -16.27 -8.54 8.06
CA ARG A 296 -16.79 -7.64 7.02
C ARG A 296 -17.51 -8.37 5.87
N GLY A 297 -17.08 -9.59 5.52
CA GLY A 297 -17.52 -10.30 4.33
C GLY A 297 -18.99 -10.75 4.32
N ASN A 298 -19.67 -10.69 5.48
CA ASN A 298 -21.09 -11.06 5.63
C ASN A 298 -22.02 -9.84 5.82
N ALA A 299 -21.51 -8.62 5.66
CA ALA A 299 -22.35 -7.43 5.69
C ALA A 299 -23.14 -7.35 4.37
N ASP A 300 -24.44 -7.59 4.42
CA ASP A 300 -25.33 -7.23 3.32
C ASP A 300 -25.18 -5.74 3.03
N VAL A 301 -24.91 -5.40 1.77
CA VAL A 301 -24.67 -4.01 1.28
C VAL A 301 -25.87 -3.08 1.59
N HIS A 302 -26.99 -3.61 2.04
CA HIS A 302 -28.25 -2.90 2.30
C HIS A 302 -28.62 -2.80 3.79
N SER A 303 -27.78 -3.31 4.72
CA SER A 303 -28.02 -3.13 6.15
C SER A 303 -27.24 -1.91 6.65
N ASP A 304 -27.91 -1.04 7.41
CA ASP A 304 -27.28 0.11 8.09
C ASP A 304 -26.26 -0.32 9.16
N LEU A 305 -26.06 -1.63 9.38
CA LEU A 305 -25.10 -2.22 10.29
C LEU A 305 -23.94 -2.82 9.50
N PRO A 306 -22.75 -2.20 9.55
CA PRO A 306 -21.59 -2.63 8.76
C PRO A 306 -20.95 -3.94 9.24
N ILE A 307 -21.33 -4.45 10.43
CA ILE A 307 -20.77 -5.66 11.05
C ILE A 307 -21.92 -6.54 11.53
N LEU A 308 -22.14 -7.66 10.86
CA LEU A 308 -23.18 -8.63 11.22
C LEU A 308 -22.79 -9.54 12.42
N ARG A 309 -21.51 -9.59 12.78
CA ARG A 309 -20.96 -10.38 13.88
C ARG A 309 -19.93 -9.53 14.60
N ASP A 310 -20.25 -9.13 15.80
CA ASP A 310 -19.44 -8.24 16.65
C ASP A 310 -18.55 -8.98 17.65
N LEU A 311 -18.70 -10.31 17.73
CA LEU A 311 -17.98 -11.17 18.66
C LEU A 311 -17.25 -12.29 17.94
N VAL A 312 -16.01 -12.50 18.34
CA VAL A 312 -15.18 -13.60 17.88
C VAL A 312 -14.73 -14.43 19.07
N LEU A 313 -14.86 -15.73 18.94
CA LEU A 313 -14.33 -16.69 19.90
C LEU A 313 -13.16 -17.44 19.31
N ILE A 314 -12.02 -17.34 19.95
CA ILE A 314 -10.91 -18.28 19.74
C ILE A 314 -11.21 -19.50 20.58
N TRP A 315 -11.39 -20.64 19.91
CA TRP A 315 -11.75 -21.88 20.57
C TRP A 315 -10.75 -22.97 20.21
N GLY A 316 -9.54 -22.77 20.71
CA GLY A 316 -8.42 -23.68 20.49
C GLY A 316 -8.28 -24.72 21.62
N PRO A 317 -7.35 -25.66 21.47
CA PRO A 317 -7.04 -26.65 22.48
C PRO A 317 -6.34 -26.07 23.71
N VAL A 318 -5.63 -24.96 23.57
CA VAL A 318 -4.84 -24.33 24.65
C VAL A 318 -5.52 -23.04 25.10
N HIS A 319 -5.93 -22.19 24.16
CA HIS A 319 -6.48 -20.88 24.45
C HIS A 319 -7.97 -20.81 24.11
N LYS A 320 -8.77 -20.28 25.05
CA LYS A 320 -10.16 -19.89 24.82
C LYS A 320 -10.25 -18.40 25.12
N ARG A 321 -10.50 -17.60 24.10
CA ARG A 321 -10.51 -16.13 24.19
C ARG A 321 -11.73 -15.54 23.50
N ILE A 322 -12.14 -14.37 23.95
CA ILE A 322 -13.15 -13.56 23.28
C ILE A 322 -12.51 -12.27 22.79
N ILE A 323 -12.80 -11.93 21.54
CA ILE A 323 -12.37 -10.67 20.91
C ILE A 323 -13.64 -9.92 20.53
N THR A 324 -13.72 -8.67 20.95
CA THR A 324 -14.81 -7.75 20.63
C THR A 324 -14.36 -6.65 19.68
N GLY A 325 -15.32 -5.92 19.10
CA GLY A 325 -15.00 -4.73 18.33
C GLY A 325 -14.26 -3.65 19.13
N ALA A 326 -14.48 -3.61 20.46
CA ALA A 326 -13.80 -2.69 21.36
C ALA A 326 -12.31 -3.00 21.48
N ASP A 327 -11.92 -4.28 21.52
CA ASP A 327 -10.53 -4.71 21.58
C ASP A 327 -9.78 -4.29 20.31
N ILE A 328 -10.39 -4.56 19.15
CA ILE A 328 -9.84 -4.16 17.85
C ILE A 328 -9.68 -2.64 17.74
N LEU A 329 -10.71 -1.89 18.18
CA LEU A 329 -10.68 -0.44 18.17
C LEU A 329 -9.61 0.10 19.13
N GLY A 330 -9.54 -0.45 20.35
CA GLY A 330 -8.52 -0.08 21.33
C GLY A 330 -7.12 -0.27 20.80
N ARG A 331 -6.86 -1.35 20.07
CA ARG A 331 -5.57 -1.61 19.44
C ARG A 331 -5.28 -0.62 18.31
N LEU A 332 -6.25 -0.30 17.47
CA LEU A 332 -6.11 0.69 16.40
C LEU A 332 -5.80 2.09 16.92
N LEU A 333 -6.34 2.45 18.07
CA LEU A 333 -6.14 3.73 18.72
C LEU A 333 -4.95 3.74 19.69
N SER A 334 -4.21 2.66 19.81
CA SER A 334 -3.08 2.57 20.73
C SER A 334 -1.96 3.54 20.36
N GLY A 335 -1.54 4.39 21.30
CA GLY A 335 -0.47 5.36 21.10
C GLY A 335 -0.86 6.62 20.33
N ILE A 336 -2.14 6.83 20.09
CA ILE A 336 -2.71 8.07 19.52
C ILE A 336 -2.92 9.10 20.60
#